data_8179302028711d1b5d975a09badb572f
#
_entry.id   8179302028711d1b5d975a09badb572f
#
_cell.length_a   1.000
_cell.length_b   1.000
_cell.length_c   1.000
_cell.angle_alpha   90.00
_cell.angle_beta   90.00
_cell.angle_gamma   90.00
#
_symmetry.space_group_name_H-M   'P 1'
#
loop_
_entity.id
_entity.type
_entity.pdbx_description
1 polymer ?
#
loop_
_entity_poly.entity_id
_entity_poly.type
_entity_poly.pdbx_seq_one_letter_code
_entity_poly.pdbx_strand_id
1 'polypeptide(L)'
;LKNTIIWLVIYFVVLIWSAIAPKDDFTWWLEALPGMLALPILFFTRKRFPLTPLLYGLILVHCLILFVGAHYTYAEVPLFDTLAQWMGSERNNYDKLGHLAQGFIPAMIAREILLRNQAVKPGAWCAFLVSCFALALSAFYELIEWWVAAATGTGAEAFLGT
;
A
#
# COMPACT_ATOMS: atom_id res chain seq x y z
N LEU A 1 -19.59 -15.24 2.98
CA LEU A 1 -19.50 -14.85 4.40
C LEU A 1 -18.17 -15.31 5.04
N LYS A 2 -17.80 -16.60 4.92
CA LYS A 2 -16.54 -17.13 5.50
C LYS A 2 -15.31 -16.37 5.01
N ASN A 3 -15.17 -16.16 3.71
CA ASN A 3 -14.00 -15.47 3.14
C ASN A 3 -13.90 -14.00 3.62
N THR A 4 -15.03 -13.32 3.81
CA THR A 4 -15.04 -11.95 4.34
C THR A 4 -14.58 -11.90 5.80
N ILE A 5 -15.00 -12.88 6.60
CA ILE A 5 -14.59 -12.97 8.01
C ILE A 5 -13.07 -13.25 8.10
N ILE A 6 -12.55 -14.20 7.34
CA ILE A 6 -11.12 -14.51 7.30
C ILE A 6 -10.32 -13.27 6.87
N TRP A 7 -10.77 -12.56 5.82
CA TRP A 7 -10.17 -11.33 5.35
C TRP A 7 -10.07 -10.27 6.45
N LEU A 8 -11.18 -10.02 7.16
CA LEU A 8 -11.24 -9.05 8.25
C LEU A 8 -10.37 -9.47 9.44
N VAL A 9 -10.36 -10.76 9.80
CA VAL A 9 -9.52 -11.26 10.88
C VAL A 9 -8.04 -11.03 10.57
N ILE A 10 -7.58 -11.41 9.37
CA ILE A 10 -6.18 -11.20 8.96
C ILE A 10 -5.85 -9.70 8.97
N TYR A 11 -6.70 -8.87 8.38
CA TYR A 11 -6.51 -7.42 8.34
C TYR A 11 -6.36 -6.83 9.75
N PHE A 12 -7.29 -7.12 10.68
CA PHE A 12 -7.24 -6.55 12.02
C PHE A 12 -6.13 -7.13 12.89
N VAL A 13 -5.83 -8.41 12.75
CA VAL A 13 -4.70 -9.03 13.48
C VAL A 13 -3.39 -8.33 13.12
N VAL A 14 -3.13 -8.11 11.83
CA VAL A 14 -1.88 -7.46 11.41
C VAL A 14 -1.89 -5.97 11.71
N LEU A 15 -3.02 -5.26 11.55
CA LEU A 15 -3.13 -3.86 11.92
C LEU A 15 -2.86 -3.64 13.41
N ILE A 16 -3.51 -4.44 14.29
CA ILE A 16 -3.32 -4.33 15.73
C ILE A 16 -1.88 -4.69 16.12
N TRP A 17 -1.35 -5.77 15.55
CA TRP A 17 0.04 -6.14 15.78
C TRP A 17 1.00 -5.01 15.38
N SER A 18 0.81 -4.39 14.23
CA SER A 18 1.68 -3.33 13.73
C SER A 18 1.65 -2.07 14.61
N ALA A 19 0.57 -1.84 15.34
CA ALA A 19 0.42 -0.72 16.27
C ALA A 19 1.06 -0.98 17.65
N ILE A 20 1.49 -2.23 17.93
CA ILE A 20 2.11 -2.57 19.20
C ILE A 20 3.61 -2.24 19.15
N ALA A 21 4.03 -1.19 19.85
CA ALA A 21 5.42 -0.74 19.91
C ALA A 21 6.10 -0.61 18.52
N PRO A 22 5.54 0.20 17.59
CA PRO A 22 6.20 0.47 16.33
C PRO A 22 7.53 1.20 16.58
N LYS A 23 8.43 1.18 15.62
CA LYS A 23 9.72 1.87 15.74
C LYS A 23 9.59 3.38 15.92
N ASP A 24 8.65 3.98 15.22
CA ASP A 24 8.30 5.40 15.32
C ASP A 24 6.79 5.55 15.18
N ASP A 25 6.14 6.11 16.22
CA ASP A 25 4.68 6.26 16.25
C ASP A 25 4.16 7.22 15.18
N PHE A 26 4.88 8.30 14.90
CA PHE A 26 4.46 9.30 13.91
C PHE A 26 4.52 8.72 12.50
N THR A 27 5.63 8.10 12.14
CA THR A 27 5.82 7.40 10.87
C THR A 27 4.79 6.29 10.72
N TRP A 28 4.52 5.51 11.78
CA TRP A 28 3.49 4.47 11.74
C TRP A 28 2.12 5.01 11.35
N TRP A 29 1.69 6.14 11.93
CA TRP A 29 0.41 6.75 11.58
C TRP A 29 0.34 7.14 10.10
N LEU A 30 1.39 7.73 9.56
CA LEU A 30 1.44 8.17 8.17
C LEU A 30 1.41 6.99 7.20
N GLU A 31 2.20 5.96 7.48
CA GLU A 31 2.36 4.80 6.60
C GLU A 31 1.21 3.79 6.71
N ALA A 32 0.60 3.62 7.89
CA ALA A 32 -0.55 2.75 8.07
C ALA A 32 -1.87 3.38 7.57
N LEU A 33 -1.96 4.72 7.51
CA LEU A 33 -3.18 5.46 7.16
C LEU A 33 -3.81 5.00 5.84
N PRO A 34 -3.09 4.83 4.71
CA PRO A 34 -3.70 4.38 3.46
C PRO A 34 -4.34 2.99 3.60
N GLY A 35 -3.68 2.08 4.31
CA GLY A 35 -4.23 0.76 4.63
C GLY A 35 -5.48 0.84 5.50
N MET A 36 -5.50 1.74 6.48
CA MET A 36 -6.69 1.97 7.32
C MET A 36 -7.85 2.59 6.53
N LEU A 37 -7.58 3.50 5.60
CA LEU A 37 -8.59 4.10 4.72
C LEU A 37 -9.18 3.11 3.71
N ALA A 38 -8.43 2.09 3.33
CA ALA A 38 -8.92 1.07 2.39
C ALA A 38 -10.19 0.37 2.91
N LEU A 39 -10.25 0.04 4.20
CA LEU A 39 -11.40 -0.68 4.78
C LEU A 39 -12.73 0.10 4.72
N PRO A 40 -12.84 1.35 5.17
CA PRO A 40 -14.07 2.13 5.03
C PRO A 40 -14.43 2.36 3.55
N ILE A 41 -13.46 2.61 2.68
CA ILE A 41 -13.72 2.75 1.24
C ILE A 41 -14.38 1.47 0.70
N LEU A 42 -13.80 0.31 0.97
CA LEU A 42 -14.37 -0.98 0.56
C LEU A 42 -15.75 -1.21 1.18
N PHE A 43 -15.94 -0.85 2.43
CA PHE A 43 -17.22 -1.00 3.11
C PHE A 43 -18.34 -0.19 2.45
N PHE A 44 -18.10 1.08 2.13
CA PHE A 44 -19.11 1.96 1.53
C PHE A 44 -19.33 1.67 0.03
N THR A 45 -18.30 1.20 -0.67
CA THR A 45 -18.39 0.94 -2.13
C THR A 45 -18.91 -0.46 -2.47
N ARG A 46 -18.77 -1.45 -1.56
CA ARG A 46 -19.07 -2.88 -1.82
C ARG A 46 -20.46 -3.18 -2.38
N LYS A 47 -21.47 -2.38 -2.01
CA LYS A 47 -22.85 -2.59 -2.50
C LYS A 47 -23.06 -1.98 -3.88
N ARG A 48 -22.42 -0.85 -4.17
CA ARG A 48 -22.56 -0.13 -5.43
C ARG A 48 -21.62 -0.67 -6.51
N PHE A 49 -20.40 -1.02 -6.12
CA PHE A 49 -19.38 -1.53 -7.02
C PHE A 49 -18.56 -2.63 -6.32
N PRO A 50 -19.09 -3.86 -6.24
CA PRO A 50 -18.33 -4.97 -5.65
C PRO A 50 -17.15 -5.31 -6.57
N LEU A 51 -15.94 -5.32 -6.00
CA LEU A 51 -14.72 -5.72 -6.70
C LEU A 51 -14.67 -7.23 -6.89
N THR A 52 -13.81 -7.68 -7.79
CA THR A 52 -13.54 -9.12 -7.96
C THR A 52 -12.86 -9.70 -6.71
N PRO A 53 -13.03 -11.01 -6.42
CA PRO A 53 -12.34 -11.67 -5.32
C PRO A 53 -10.81 -11.52 -5.38
N LEU A 54 -10.24 -11.50 -6.59
CA LEU A 54 -8.83 -11.25 -6.80
C LEU A 54 -8.40 -9.89 -6.24
N LEU A 55 -9.15 -8.83 -6.55
CA LEU A 55 -8.83 -7.49 -6.06
C LEU A 55 -8.99 -7.36 -4.55
N TYR A 56 -9.99 -7.99 -3.95
CA TYR A 56 -10.08 -8.04 -2.48
C TYR A 56 -8.85 -8.73 -1.87
N GLY A 57 -8.35 -9.80 -2.49
CA GLY A 57 -7.12 -10.46 -2.07
C GLY A 57 -5.89 -9.56 -2.21
N LEU A 58 -5.73 -8.90 -3.35
CA LEU A 58 -4.62 -8.00 -3.62
C LEU A 58 -4.63 -6.79 -2.68
N ILE A 59 -5.80 -6.22 -2.40
CA ILE A 59 -5.94 -5.10 -1.45
C ILE A 59 -5.53 -5.56 -0.04
N LEU A 60 -5.92 -6.77 0.39
CA LEU A 60 -5.45 -7.30 1.67
C LEU A 60 -3.93 -7.39 1.70
N VAL A 61 -3.32 -8.01 0.68
CA VAL A 61 -1.85 -8.11 0.57
C VAL A 61 -1.20 -6.73 0.65
N HIS A 62 -1.76 -5.73 -0.05
CA HIS A 62 -1.25 -4.35 0.02
C HIS A 62 -1.34 -3.79 1.44
N CYS A 63 -2.50 -3.92 2.11
CA CYS A 63 -2.64 -3.48 3.51
C CYS A 63 -1.63 -4.16 4.43
N LEU A 64 -1.37 -5.47 4.25
CA LEU A 64 -0.37 -6.19 5.05
C LEU A 64 1.04 -5.65 4.81
N ILE A 65 1.41 -5.36 3.55
CA ILE A 65 2.70 -4.74 3.22
C ILE A 65 2.82 -3.38 3.91
N LEU A 66 1.79 -2.54 3.83
CA LEU A 66 1.78 -1.23 4.49
C LEU A 66 1.92 -1.35 6.02
N PHE A 67 1.17 -2.22 6.67
CA PHE A 67 1.20 -2.38 8.13
C PHE A 67 2.53 -2.94 8.64
N VAL A 68 3.12 -3.91 7.92
CA VAL A 68 4.45 -4.42 8.25
C VAL A 68 5.51 -3.35 8.02
N GLY A 69 5.46 -2.62 6.91
CA GLY A 69 6.34 -1.49 6.63
C GLY A 69 6.26 -0.43 7.71
N ALA A 70 5.05 0.00 8.06
CA ALA A 70 4.80 0.99 9.09
C ALA A 70 5.40 0.60 10.46
N HIS A 71 5.28 -0.69 10.84
CA HIS A 71 5.85 -1.17 12.10
C HIS A 71 7.38 -1.05 12.17
N TYR A 72 8.06 -1.29 11.04
CA TYR A 72 9.53 -1.32 10.93
C TYR A 72 10.13 -0.12 10.17
N THR A 73 9.35 0.92 9.88
CA THR A 73 9.76 2.09 9.08
C THR A 73 10.28 1.74 7.68
N TYR A 74 9.77 0.66 7.08
CA TYR A 74 10.15 0.10 5.76
C TYR A 74 11.63 -0.26 5.62
N ALA A 75 12.54 0.50 6.22
CA ALA A 75 13.99 0.32 6.08
C ALA A 75 14.56 -0.84 6.93
N GLU A 76 13.78 -1.38 7.88
CA GLU A 76 14.31 -2.28 8.91
C GLU A 76 13.44 -3.54 9.09
N VAL A 77 12.80 -4.02 8.02
CA VAL A 77 12.03 -5.28 8.05
C VAL A 77 12.98 -6.47 8.13
N PRO A 78 12.98 -7.26 9.23
CA PRO A 78 14.03 -8.27 9.52
C PRO A 78 14.20 -9.33 8.43
N LEU A 79 13.09 -9.74 7.80
CA LEU A 79 13.14 -10.72 6.70
C LEU A 79 13.96 -10.17 5.52
N PHE A 80 13.83 -8.88 5.23
CA PHE A 80 14.53 -8.25 4.11
C PHE A 80 15.99 -7.95 4.42
N ASP A 81 16.38 -7.80 5.69
CA ASP A 81 17.78 -7.75 6.10
C ASP A 81 18.47 -9.10 5.83
N THR A 82 17.78 -10.20 6.17
CA THR A 82 18.28 -11.55 5.88
C THR A 82 18.44 -11.78 4.37
N LEU A 83 17.44 -11.35 3.58
CA LEU A 83 17.50 -11.45 2.11
C LEU A 83 18.61 -10.59 1.52
N ALA A 84 18.81 -9.37 2.03
CA ALA A 84 19.87 -8.47 1.61
C ALA A 84 21.24 -9.12 1.83
N GLN A 85 21.47 -9.70 3.02
CA GLN A 85 22.72 -10.42 3.33
C GLN A 85 22.98 -11.59 2.36
N TRP A 86 21.95 -12.39 2.06
CA TRP A 86 22.05 -13.50 1.09
C TRP A 86 22.41 -13.02 -0.33
N MET A 87 21.92 -11.83 -0.70
CA MET A 87 22.17 -11.22 -2.01
C MET A 87 23.46 -10.39 -2.07
N GLY A 88 24.20 -10.30 -0.95
CA GLY A 88 25.39 -9.45 -0.85
C GLY A 88 25.08 -7.95 -0.95
N SER A 89 23.88 -7.53 -0.56
CA SER A 89 23.44 -6.14 -0.50
C SER A 89 23.46 -5.64 0.94
N GLU A 90 23.86 -4.39 1.13
CA GLU A 90 23.81 -3.72 2.44
C GLU A 90 22.46 -3.05 2.71
N ARG A 91 21.59 -2.92 1.68
CA ARG A 91 20.31 -2.21 1.77
C ARG A 91 19.16 -3.16 1.94
N ASN A 92 18.30 -2.90 2.92
CA ASN A 92 16.95 -3.47 3.02
C ASN A 92 16.09 -2.92 1.88
N ASN A 93 15.51 -3.81 1.07
CA ASN A 93 14.73 -3.42 -0.11
C ASN A 93 13.21 -3.60 0.09
N TYR A 94 12.71 -3.57 1.32
CA TYR A 94 11.28 -3.68 1.58
C TYR A 94 10.49 -2.49 1.03
N ASP A 95 11.07 -1.31 1.05
CA ASP A 95 10.52 -0.10 0.42
C ASP A 95 10.16 -0.34 -1.05
N LYS A 96 11.01 -1.02 -1.79
CA LYS A 96 10.75 -1.36 -3.20
C LYS A 96 9.55 -2.29 -3.38
N LEU A 97 9.32 -3.20 -2.42
CA LEU A 97 8.12 -4.03 -2.41
C LEU A 97 6.87 -3.16 -2.17
N GLY A 98 6.95 -2.21 -1.25
CA GLY A 98 5.90 -1.22 -1.01
C GLY A 98 5.54 -0.44 -2.27
N HIS A 99 6.53 0.16 -2.94
CA HIS A 99 6.33 0.90 -4.19
C HIS A 99 5.80 0.03 -5.34
N LEU A 100 6.26 -1.22 -5.46
CA LEU A 100 5.72 -2.16 -6.44
C LEU A 100 4.24 -2.45 -6.18
N ALA A 101 3.86 -2.72 -4.94
CA ALA A 101 2.48 -2.97 -4.56
C ALA A 101 1.61 -1.72 -4.76
N GLN A 102 2.12 -0.54 -4.42
CA GLN A 102 1.46 0.77 -4.59
C GLN A 102 1.24 1.12 -6.07
N GLY A 103 2.12 0.71 -6.96
CA GLY A 103 1.92 0.87 -8.40
C GLY A 103 0.96 -0.17 -8.97
N PHE A 104 1.20 -1.45 -8.68
CA PHE A 104 0.50 -2.59 -9.28
C PHE A 104 -0.96 -2.72 -8.82
N ILE A 105 -1.22 -2.69 -7.51
CA ILE A 105 -2.55 -3.00 -6.97
C ILE A 105 -3.58 -1.90 -7.30
N PRO A 106 -3.30 -0.61 -7.12
CA PRO A 106 -4.17 0.45 -7.60
C PRO A 106 -4.37 0.46 -9.12
N ALA A 107 -3.34 0.10 -9.90
CA ALA A 107 -3.49 -0.06 -11.34
C ALA A 107 -4.53 -1.14 -11.70
N MET A 108 -4.51 -2.28 -11.01
CA MET A 108 -5.49 -3.35 -11.20
C MET A 108 -6.91 -2.90 -10.80
N ILE A 109 -7.05 -2.13 -9.73
CA ILE A 109 -8.33 -1.53 -9.30
C ILE A 109 -8.83 -0.55 -10.36
N ALA A 110 -7.99 0.37 -10.80
CA ALA A 110 -8.33 1.34 -11.85
C ALA A 110 -8.77 0.65 -13.14
N ARG A 111 -8.04 -0.39 -13.54
CA ARG A 111 -8.39 -1.21 -14.71
C ARG A 111 -9.79 -1.82 -14.60
N GLU A 112 -10.10 -2.45 -13.45
CA GLU A 112 -11.43 -3.04 -13.24
C GLU A 112 -12.52 -1.96 -13.27
N ILE A 113 -12.30 -0.82 -12.64
CA ILE A 113 -13.26 0.30 -12.62
C ILE A 113 -13.50 0.83 -14.05
N LEU A 114 -12.45 1.10 -14.82
CA LEU A 114 -12.55 1.64 -16.18
C LEU A 114 -13.29 0.68 -17.12
N LEU A 115 -12.97 -0.60 -17.08
CA LEU A 115 -13.56 -1.59 -17.96
C LEU A 115 -15.03 -1.90 -17.60
N ARG A 116 -15.33 -2.06 -16.31
CA ARG A 116 -16.69 -2.40 -15.88
C ARG A 116 -17.68 -1.24 -16.02
N ASN A 117 -17.20 0.00 -15.90
CA ASN A 117 -18.00 1.18 -16.19
C ASN A 117 -18.02 1.52 -17.69
N GLN A 118 -17.40 0.71 -18.55
CA GLN A 118 -17.32 0.93 -19.99
C GLN A 118 -16.72 2.28 -20.38
N ALA A 119 -15.91 2.88 -19.48
CA ALA A 119 -15.25 4.16 -19.72
C ALA A 119 -14.18 4.04 -20.81
N VAL A 120 -13.60 2.84 -20.97
CA VAL A 120 -12.61 2.53 -22.00
C VAL A 120 -12.74 1.07 -22.43
N LYS A 121 -12.44 0.77 -23.70
CA LYS A 121 -12.37 -0.62 -24.20
C LYS A 121 -11.02 -1.26 -23.82
N PRO A 122 -10.96 -2.60 -23.66
CA PRO A 122 -9.68 -3.31 -23.52
C PRO A 122 -8.76 -2.99 -24.70
N GLY A 123 -7.49 -2.67 -24.42
CA GLY A 123 -6.51 -2.35 -25.46
C GLY A 123 -5.47 -1.33 -24.98
N ALA A 124 -4.72 -0.76 -25.93
CA ALA A 124 -3.60 0.16 -25.64
C ALA A 124 -4.03 1.39 -24.84
N TRP A 125 -5.19 1.98 -25.13
CA TRP A 125 -5.69 3.12 -24.38
C TRP A 125 -6.02 2.79 -22.92
N CYS A 126 -6.58 1.59 -22.67
CA CYS A 126 -6.80 1.14 -21.30
C CYS A 126 -5.47 0.97 -20.55
N ALA A 127 -4.48 0.34 -21.17
CA ALA A 127 -3.15 0.18 -20.59
C ALA A 127 -2.50 1.54 -20.29
N PHE A 128 -2.55 2.47 -21.25
CA PHE A 128 -2.01 3.82 -21.10
C PHE A 128 -2.67 4.57 -19.93
N LEU A 129 -4.00 4.62 -19.87
CA LEU A 129 -4.72 5.32 -18.80
C LEU A 129 -4.46 4.70 -17.41
N VAL A 130 -4.41 3.38 -17.32
CA VAL A 130 -4.08 2.68 -16.07
C VAL A 130 -2.65 3.00 -15.63
N SER A 131 -1.69 3.04 -16.55
CA SER A 131 -0.31 3.43 -16.25
C SER A 131 -0.22 4.88 -15.80
N CYS A 132 -0.91 5.81 -16.47
CA CYS A 132 -0.98 7.22 -16.06
C CYS A 132 -1.58 7.36 -14.65
N PHE A 133 -2.65 6.61 -14.35
CA PHE A 133 -3.26 6.62 -13.01
C PHE A 133 -2.28 6.12 -11.93
N ALA A 134 -1.60 5.00 -12.18
CA ALA A 134 -0.63 4.45 -11.23
C ALA A 134 0.53 5.42 -10.98
N LEU A 135 1.08 6.02 -12.03
CA LEU A 135 2.14 7.02 -11.93
C LEU A 135 1.68 8.28 -11.19
N ALA A 136 0.45 8.77 -11.48
CA ALA A 136 -0.10 9.93 -10.81
C ALA A 136 -0.33 9.68 -9.32
N LEU A 137 -0.82 8.48 -8.96
CA LEU A 137 -1.02 8.10 -7.56
C LEU A 137 0.31 7.98 -6.81
N SER A 138 1.32 7.33 -7.41
CA SER A 138 2.67 7.26 -6.82
C SER A 138 3.28 8.64 -6.64
N ALA A 139 3.25 9.49 -7.68
CA ALA A 139 3.78 10.85 -7.59
C ALA A 139 3.05 11.70 -6.52
N PHE A 140 1.73 11.51 -6.39
CA PHE A 140 0.95 12.21 -5.36
C PHE A 140 1.34 11.74 -3.95
N TYR A 141 1.62 10.46 -3.77
CA TYR A 141 2.08 9.91 -2.50
C TYR A 141 3.46 10.48 -2.12
N GLU A 142 4.40 10.50 -3.06
CA GLU A 142 5.72 11.15 -2.86
C GLU A 142 5.60 12.64 -2.50
N LEU A 143 4.64 13.36 -3.09
CA LEU A 143 4.37 14.74 -2.73
C LEU A 143 3.84 14.89 -1.29
N ILE A 144 3.00 13.96 -0.84
CA ILE A 144 2.53 13.92 0.56
C ILE A 144 3.73 13.70 1.49
N GLU A 145 4.60 12.74 1.18
CA GLU A 145 5.81 12.48 1.94
C GLU A 145 6.70 13.73 2.03
N TRP A 146 6.92 14.37 0.89
CA TRP A 146 7.70 15.61 0.85
C TRP A 146 7.05 16.75 1.66
N TRP A 147 5.72 16.93 1.58
CA TRP A 147 5.02 17.96 2.36
C TRP A 147 5.10 17.68 3.86
N VAL A 148 4.97 16.43 4.28
CA VAL A 148 5.13 16.05 5.69
C VAL A 148 6.55 16.34 6.12
N ALA A 149 7.55 15.94 5.34
CA ALA A 149 8.95 16.23 5.61
C ALA A 149 9.22 17.75 5.75
N ALA A 150 8.73 18.55 4.82
CA ALA A 150 8.88 19.99 4.84
C ALA A 150 8.20 20.66 6.04
N ALA A 151 7.07 20.10 6.51
CA ALA A 151 6.31 20.64 7.63
C ALA A 151 6.85 20.23 9.01
N THR A 152 7.44 19.05 9.13
CA THR A 152 7.91 18.48 10.40
C THR A 152 9.40 18.67 10.67
N GLY A 153 10.18 19.04 9.65
CA GLY A 153 11.63 19.25 9.77
C GLY A 153 12.42 17.94 9.83
N THR A 154 13.49 17.91 10.65
CA THR A 154 14.48 16.81 10.68
C THR A 154 13.96 15.42 11.07
N GLY A 155 12.70 15.29 11.49
CA GLY A 155 12.08 13.97 11.76
C GLY A 155 11.67 13.19 10.50
N ALA A 156 11.87 13.79 9.32
CA ALA A 156 11.37 13.25 8.05
C ALA A 156 12.35 12.33 7.32
N GLU A 157 13.61 12.24 7.74
CA GLU A 157 14.60 11.39 7.07
C GLU A 157 14.21 9.90 7.10
N ALA A 158 13.66 9.44 8.23
CA ALA A 158 13.15 8.07 8.35
C ALA A 158 11.94 7.82 7.44
N PHE A 159 11.13 8.85 7.19
CA PHE A 159 9.92 8.77 6.35
C PHE A 159 10.27 8.85 4.86
N LEU A 160 11.32 9.54 4.48
CA LEU A 160 11.81 9.62 3.10
C LEU A 160 12.65 8.40 2.68
N GLY A 161 12.92 7.46 3.59
CA GLY A 161 13.69 6.25 3.29
C GLY A 161 15.15 6.50 2.92
N THR A 162 15.71 7.64 3.36
CA THR A 162 17.13 8.03 3.15
C THR A 162 18.00 7.70 4.33
#